data_c7e7bad71f80f9529a75b627c7add82c
#
_entry.id   c7e7bad71f80f9529a75b627c7add82c
#
_cell.length_a   1.000
_cell.length_b   1.000
_cell.length_c   1.000
_cell.angle_alpha   90.00
_cell.angle_beta   90.00
_cell.angle_gamma   90.00
#
_symmetry.space_group_name_H-M   'P 1'
#
loop_
_entity.id
_entity.type
_entity.pdbx_description
1 polymer ?
#
loop_
_entity_poly.entity_id
_entity_poly.type
_entity_poly.pdbx_seq_one_letter_code
_entity_poly.pdbx_strand_id
1 'polypeptide(L)'
;MEATIVCIDNSEWTRSGDYAPTRFQAQADAVNLLAGAKTQANPENTVGVLTMAGKNPRVLVTPTPDLGKVLNCMTDIVIEGEANITSAVQIAQLALKHRQNKNQRQRIVIFAGSPVQEDKVGDTKRISMHSSQQSAPRGMRSSQQRPLWYTCCSCS
;
A
#
# COMPACT_ATOMS: atom_id res chain seq x y z
N MET A 1 -7.98 -16.56 7.68
CA MET A 1 -6.52 -16.32 7.72
C MET A 1 -6.07 -15.66 6.43
N GLU A 2 -5.35 -14.54 6.54
CA GLU A 2 -4.93 -13.74 5.40
C GLU A 2 -3.52 -13.16 5.64
N ALA A 3 -2.67 -13.18 4.62
CA ALA A 3 -1.41 -12.46 4.59
C ALA A 3 -1.56 -11.24 3.69
N THR A 4 -1.40 -10.05 4.25
CA THR A 4 -1.58 -8.77 3.57
C THR A 4 -0.24 -8.05 3.49
N ILE A 5 0.16 -7.61 2.29
CA ILE A 5 1.24 -6.63 2.12
C ILE A 5 0.61 -5.29 1.79
N VAL A 6 1.02 -4.28 2.52
CA VAL A 6 0.64 -2.89 2.30
C VAL A 6 1.78 -2.16 1.61
N CYS A 7 1.53 -1.67 0.41
CA CYS A 7 2.46 -0.85 -0.35
C CYS A 7 2.14 0.62 -0.12
N ILE A 8 3.09 1.38 0.40
CA ILE A 8 2.95 2.79 0.76
C ILE A 8 3.70 3.64 -0.24
N ASP A 9 3.06 4.68 -0.72
CA ASP A 9 3.71 5.70 -1.53
C ASP A 9 4.48 6.67 -0.62
N ASN A 10 5.80 6.67 -0.74
CA ASN A 10 6.69 7.60 -0.07
C ASN A 10 7.40 8.54 -1.06
N SER A 11 6.78 8.79 -2.22
CA SER A 11 7.29 9.72 -3.23
C SER A 11 7.14 11.19 -2.77
N GLU A 12 7.86 12.10 -3.46
CA GLU A 12 7.77 13.54 -3.19
C GLU A 12 6.33 14.09 -3.31
N TRP A 13 5.46 13.46 -4.11
CA TRP A 13 4.04 13.82 -4.24
C TRP A 13 3.27 13.71 -2.93
N THR A 14 3.72 12.87 -1.99
CA THR A 14 3.04 12.62 -0.72
C THR A 14 3.26 13.72 0.32
N ARG A 15 4.15 14.68 0.04
CA ARG A 15 4.33 15.91 0.84
C ARG A 15 3.15 16.89 0.70
N SER A 16 2.28 16.70 -0.30
CA SER A 16 1.13 17.58 -0.51
C SER A 16 0.22 17.60 0.70
N GLY A 17 -0.20 18.82 1.09
CA GLY A 17 -1.09 19.08 2.23
C GLY A 17 -2.58 19.12 1.86
N ASP A 18 -2.98 18.61 0.69
CA ASP A 18 -4.39 18.53 0.27
C ASP A 18 -5.21 17.53 1.12
N TYR A 19 -4.53 16.61 1.79
CA TYR A 19 -5.04 15.80 2.91
C TYR A 19 -4.33 16.25 4.19
N ALA A 20 -5.10 16.68 5.17
CA ALA A 20 -4.54 17.20 6.41
C ALA A 20 -3.99 16.06 7.31
N PRO A 21 -2.75 16.16 7.82
CA PRO A 21 -1.77 17.22 7.56
C PRO A 21 -1.02 17.05 6.23
N THR A 22 -0.80 15.81 5.75
CA THR A 22 -0.17 15.47 4.46
C THR A 22 -0.73 14.17 3.92
N ARG A 23 -0.58 13.92 2.61
CA ARG A 23 -0.95 12.62 2.01
C ARG A 23 -0.23 11.45 2.67
N PHE A 24 1.05 11.64 3.02
CA PHE A 24 1.83 10.60 3.69
C PHE A 24 1.26 10.26 5.07
N GLN A 25 0.92 11.28 5.88
CA GLN A 25 0.35 11.06 7.20
C GLN A 25 -1.00 10.36 7.13
N ALA A 26 -1.84 10.76 6.19
CA ALA A 26 -3.13 10.10 5.96
C ALA A 26 -2.97 8.62 5.58
N GLN A 27 -1.94 8.28 4.77
CA GLN A 27 -1.60 6.89 4.46
C GLN A 27 -1.13 6.15 5.71
N ALA A 28 -0.25 6.75 6.52
CA ALA A 28 0.26 6.14 7.74
C ALA A 28 -0.88 5.80 8.71
N ASP A 29 -1.83 6.71 8.90
CA ASP A 29 -2.99 6.50 9.76
C ASP A 29 -3.89 5.37 9.21
N ALA A 30 -4.10 5.33 7.89
CA ALA A 30 -4.86 4.27 7.24
C ALA A 30 -4.18 2.90 7.37
N VAL A 31 -2.85 2.82 7.28
CA VAL A 31 -2.10 1.57 7.49
C VAL A 31 -2.21 1.10 8.93
N ASN A 32 -2.09 2.01 9.90
CA ASN A 32 -2.24 1.70 11.32
C ASN A 32 -3.63 1.14 11.63
N LEU A 33 -4.67 1.78 11.10
CA LEU A 33 -6.05 1.32 11.24
C LEU A 33 -6.26 -0.05 10.58
N LEU A 34 -5.75 -0.24 9.37
CA LEU A 34 -5.87 -1.49 8.62
C LEU A 34 -5.14 -2.64 9.35
N ALA A 35 -3.91 -2.41 9.81
CA ALA A 35 -3.13 -3.40 10.54
C ALA A 35 -3.82 -3.80 11.86
N GLY A 36 -4.32 -2.81 12.62
CA GLY A 36 -5.08 -3.06 13.85
C GLY A 36 -6.35 -3.86 13.60
N ALA A 37 -7.15 -3.47 12.60
CA ALA A 37 -8.38 -4.18 12.24
C ALA A 37 -8.11 -5.64 11.79
N LYS A 38 -7.04 -5.87 11.03
CA LYS A 38 -6.66 -7.21 10.56
C LYS A 38 -6.22 -8.12 11.71
N THR A 39 -5.39 -7.62 12.62
CA THR A 39 -4.92 -8.39 13.78
C THR A 39 -6.03 -8.68 14.77
N GLN A 40 -6.98 -7.73 14.96
CA GLN A 40 -8.16 -7.95 15.80
C GLN A 40 -9.15 -8.94 15.20
N ALA A 41 -9.33 -8.93 13.88
CA ALA A 41 -10.27 -9.83 13.22
C ALA A 41 -9.82 -11.30 13.29
N ASN A 42 -8.52 -11.57 13.25
CA ASN A 42 -7.97 -12.90 13.40
C ASN A 42 -6.48 -12.81 13.79
N PRO A 43 -6.06 -13.44 14.92
CA PRO A 43 -4.66 -13.40 15.38
C PRO A 43 -3.67 -14.09 14.43
N GLU A 44 -4.16 -14.93 13.52
CA GLU A 44 -3.34 -15.60 12.52
C GLU A 44 -3.18 -14.76 11.23
N ASN A 45 -3.81 -13.58 11.14
CA ASN A 45 -3.58 -12.65 10.05
C ASN A 45 -2.19 -12.05 10.19
N THR A 46 -1.52 -11.90 9.05
CA THR A 46 -0.19 -11.28 9.00
C THR A 46 -0.22 -10.05 8.12
N VAL A 47 0.47 -9.00 8.55
CA VAL A 47 0.59 -7.74 7.81
C VAL A 47 2.06 -7.43 7.59
N GLY A 48 2.42 -7.09 6.36
CA GLY A 48 3.74 -6.59 5.99
C GLY A 48 3.62 -5.22 5.36
N VAL A 49 4.70 -4.46 5.36
CA VAL A 49 4.76 -3.09 4.83
C VAL A 49 5.92 -2.95 3.87
N LEU A 50 5.67 -2.24 2.77
CA LEU A 50 6.62 -1.98 1.70
C LEU A 50 6.49 -0.53 1.23
N THR A 51 7.61 0.15 0.99
CA THR A 51 7.66 1.47 0.33
C THR A 51 7.84 1.33 -1.17
N MET A 52 7.20 2.23 -1.96
CA MET A 52 7.18 2.14 -3.42
C MET A 52 8.16 3.10 -4.11
N ALA A 53 8.64 4.15 -3.43
CA ALA A 53 9.52 5.15 -4.01
C ALA A 53 10.98 4.96 -3.57
N GLY A 54 11.87 5.78 -4.18
CA GLY A 54 13.31 5.67 -4.03
C GLY A 54 13.97 4.95 -5.20
N LYS A 55 15.23 4.51 -5.03
CA LYS A 55 15.94 3.75 -6.07
C LYS A 55 15.24 2.45 -6.43
N ASN A 56 14.76 1.74 -5.40
CA ASN A 56 13.97 0.51 -5.54
C ASN A 56 12.94 0.45 -4.40
N PRO A 57 11.77 -0.16 -4.64
CA PRO A 57 10.83 -0.46 -3.57
C PRO A 57 11.47 -1.31 -2.48
N ARG A 58 11.20 -0.99 -1.23
CA ARG A 58 11.86 -1.62 -0.07
C ARG A 58 10.82 -2.25 0.85
N VAL A 59 11.03 -3.52 1.21
CA VAL A 59 10.25 -4.19 2.26
C VAL A 59 10.76 -3.69 3.62
N LEU A 60 9.91 -3.03 4.39
CA LEU A 60 10.20 -2.57 5.74
C LEU A 60 9.95 -3.68 6.75
N VAL A 61 8.80 -4.34 6.63
CA VAL A 61 8.39 -5.46 7.48
C VAL A 61 7.82 -6.56 6.61
N THR A 62 8.33 -7.77 6.76
CA THR A 62 7.75 -8.99 6.17
C THR A 62 6.43 -9.34 6.87
N PRO A 63 5.52 -10.11 6.23
CA PRO A 63 4.25 -10.46 6.84
C PRO A 63 4.42 -11.05 8.26
N THR A 64 3.93 -10.32 9.26
CA THR A 64 4.01 -10.67 10.68
C THR A 64 2.67 -10.44 11.38
N PRO A 65 2.31 -11.23 12.41
CA PRO A 65 1.17 -10.95 13.27
C PRO A 65 1.46 -9.86 14.33
N ASP A 66 2.72 -9.43 14.45
CA ASP A 66 3.18 -8.46 15.45
C ASP A 66 2.86 -7.02 14.99
N LEU A 67 1.77 -6.48 15.53
CA LEU A 67 1.33 -5.11 15.25
C LEU A 67 2.39 -4.07 15.65
N GLY A 68 3.14 -4.30 16.74
CA GLY A 68 4.16 -3.36 17.19
C GLY A 68 5.26 -3.14 16.16
N LYS A 69 5.69 -4.20 15.46
CA LYS A 69 6.67 -4.10 14.37
C LYS A 69 6.14 -3.30 13.19
N VAL A 70 4.85 -3.48 12.86
CA VAL A 70 4.19 -2.74 11.77
C VAL A 70 4.08 -1.26 12.10
N LEU A 71 3.70 -0.91 13.34
CA LEU A 71 3.60 0.50 13.76
C LEU A 71 4.97 1.18 13.80
N ASN A 72 5.98 0.51 14.33
CA ASN A 72 7.32 1.07 14.45
C ASN A 72 7.98 1.34 13.08
N CYS A 73 7.75 0.49 12.08
CA CYS A 73 8.36 0.70 10.76
C CYS A 73 7.85 1.96 10.04
N MET A 74 6.69 2.49 10.44
CA MET A 74 6.12 3.70 9.85
C MET A 74 6.86 4.97 10.24
N THR A 75 7.58 4.97 11.37
CA THR A 75 8.33 6.15 11.87
C THR A 75 9.61 6.41 11.09
N ASP A 76 10.18 5.39 10.46
CA ASP A 76 11.49 5.44 9.82
C ASP A 76 11.42 5.63 8.29
N ILE A 77 10.22 5.93 7.76
CA ILE A 77 10.01 6.09 6.32
C ILE A 77 10.51 7.47 5.87
N VAL A 78 11.45 7.46 4.93
CA VAL A 78 11.94 8.67 4.26
C VAL A 78 11.12 8.92 3.00
N ILE A 79 10.69 10.16 2.80
CA ILE A 79 10.01 10.59 1.58
C ILE A 79 11.08 10.94 0.56
N GLU A 80 11.12 10.22 -0.57
CA GLU A 80 12.12 10.42 -1.62
C GLU A 80 11.65 9.89 -2.99
N GLY A 81 12.08 10.57 -4.05
CA GLY A 81 11.97 10.08 -5.42
C GLY A 81 10.54 9.91 -5.95
N GLU A 82 10.40 8.99 -6.89
CA GLU A 82 9.14 8.65 -7.56
C GLU A 82 8.69 7.23 -7.23
N ALA A 83 7.38 7.01 -7.15
CA ALA A 83 6.81 5.69 -6.90
C ALA A 83 6.88 4.79 -8.14
N ASN A 84 7.32 3.55 -7.95
CA ASN A 84 7.30 2.51 -8.97
C ASN A 84 6.34 1.39 -8.55
N ILE A 85 5.09 1.49 -8.98
CA ILE A 85 4.04 0.56 -8.60
C ILE A 85 4.31 -0.85 -9.15
N THR A 86 4.79 -0.97 -10.39
CA THR A 86 5.05 -2.26 -11.02
C THR A 86 6.10 -3.06 -10.23
N SER A 87 7.23 -2.44 -9.92
CA SER A 87 8.28 -3.08 -9.13
C SER A 87 7.81 -3.38 -7.70
N ALA A 88 7.02 -2.48 -7.10
CA ALA A 88 6.46 -2.69 -5.76
C ALA A 88 5.55 -3.91 -5.70
N VAL A 89 4.67 -4.10 -6.70
CA VAL A 89 3.79 -5.28 -6.79
C VAL A 89 4.60 -6.56 -6.95
N GLN A 90 5.63 -6.56 -7.80
CA GLN A 90 6.50 -7.72 -7.97
C GLN A 90 7.20 -8.12 -6.66
N ILE A 91 7.73 -7.15 -5.93
CA ILE A 91 8.36 -7.39 -4.62
C ILE A 91 7.33 -7.85 -3.58
N ALA A 92 6.12 -7.25 -3.57
CA ALA A 92 5.05 -7.68 -2.69
C ALA A 92 4.62 -9.13 -2.96
N GLN A 93 4.50 -9.53 -4.22
CA GLN A 93 4.22 -10.92 -4.60
C GLN A 93 5.33 -11.87 -4.12
N LEU A 94 6.59 -11.46 -4.28
CA LEU A 94 7.72 -12.26 -3.80
C LEU A 94 7.71 -12.40 -2.27
N ALA A 95 7.44 -11.33 -1.54
CA ALA A 95 7.31 -11.36 -0.08
C ALA A 95 6.16 -12.27 0.38
N LEU A 96 5.02 -12.23 -0.30
CA LEU A 96 3.89 -13.13 -0.02
C LEU A 96 4.20 -14.59 -0.37
N LYS A 97 4.99 -14.84 -1.39
CA LYS A 97 5.45 -16.20 -1.74
C LYS A 97 6.27 -16.84 -0.61
N HIS A 98 7.03 -16.03 0.12
CA HIS A 98 7.86 -16.45 1.25
C HIS A 98 7.17 -16.37 2.62
N ARG A 99 5.84 -16.15 2.66
CA ARG A 99 5.08 -16.11 3.91
C ARG A 99 5.19 -17.42 4.71
N GLN A 100 5.14 -17.34 6.02
CA GLN A 100 5.31 -18.48 6.91
C GLN A 100 4.22 -19.54 6.73
N ASN A 101 2.94 -19.10 6.71
CA ASN A 101 1.80 -20.01 6.54
C ASN A 101 1.28 -19.96 5.09
N LYS A 102 1.48 -21.03 4.35
CA LYS A 102 1.08 -21.14 2.93
C LYS A 102 -0.44 -21.20 2.73
N ASN A 103 -1.20 -21.55 3.76
CA ASN A 103 -2.66 -21.65 3.68
C ASN A 103 -3.38 -20.30 3.80
N GLN A 104 -2.67 -19.23 4.15
CA GLN A 104 -3.24 -17.88 4.19
C GLN A 104 -3.56 -17.37 2.79
N ARG A 105 -4.72 -16.72 2.65
CA ARG A 105 -5.05 -15.96 1.43
C ARG A 105 -4.07 -14.80 1.28
N GLN A 106 -3.68 -14.50 0.06
CA GLN A 106 -2.75 -13.42 -0.24
C GLN A 106 -3.52 -12.16 -0.62
N ARG A 107 -3.13 -11.01 -0.07
CA ARG A 107 -3.68 -9.71 -0.44
C ARG A 107 -2.56 -8.67 -0.55
N ILE A 108 -2.66 -7.83 -1.56
CA ILE A 108 -1.82 -6.64 -1.72
C ILE A 108 -2.74 -5.42 -1.65
N VAL A 109 -2.42 -4.47 -0.79
CA VAL A 109 -3.09 -3.18 -0.68
C VAL A 109 -2.10 -2.11 -1.10
N ILE A 110 -2.50 -1.23 -2.02
CA ILE A 110 -1.64 -0.18 -2.54
C ILE A 110 -2.25 1.17 -2.19
N PHE A 111 -1.49 2.00 -1.49
CA PHE A 111 -1.80 3.40 -1.26
C PHE A 111 -0.97 4.23 -2.23
N ALA A 112 -1.60 4.77 -3.28
CA ALA A 112 -0.95 5.61 -4.27
C ALA A 112 -1.30 7.09 -4.04
N GLY A 113 -0.31 7.88 -3.68
CA GLY A 113 -0.42 9.34 -3.52
C GLY A 113 0.10 10.11 -4.74
N SER A 114 0.74 9.42 -5.68
CA SER A 114 1.32 9.96 -6.92
C SER A 114 0.50 9.54 -8.14
N PRO A 115 0.59 10.29 -9.27
CA PRO A 115 -0.05 9.89 -10.51
C PRO A 115 0.56 8.59 -11.03
N VAL A 116 -0.31 7.65 -11.40
CA VAL A 116 0.10 6.36 -11.98
C VAL A 116 0.43 6.57 -13.46
N GLN A 117 1.68 6.31 -13.85
CA GLN A 117 2.09 6.33 -15.25
C GLN A 117 1.71 4.99 -15.90
N GLU A 118 0.76 5.01 -16.84
CA GLU A 118 0.25 3.81 -17.50
C GLU A 118 1.28 3.11 -18.41
N ASP A 119 2.26 3.85 -18.91
CA ASP A 119 3.23 3.36 -19.91
C ASP A 119 4.21 2.29 -19.38
N LYS A 120 4.26 2.07 -18.07
CA LYS A 120 5.13 1.06 -17.43
C LYS A 120 4.40 -0.22 -16.99
N VAL A 121 3.11 -0.36 -17.28
CA VAL A 121 2.28 -1.49 -16.82
C VAL A 121 2.25 -2.65 -17.84
N GLY A 122 2.96 -2.54 -18.96
CA GLY A 122 2.84 -3.41 -20.14
C GLY A 122 3.10 -4.91 -19.96
N ASP A 123 3.73 -5.38 -18.88
CA ASP A 123 4.16 -6.80 -18.77
C ASP A 123 3.72 -7.52 -17.48
N THR A 124 2.88 -6.94 -16.67
CA THR A 124 2.40 -7.63 -15.47
C THR A 124 1.11 -8.39 -15.81
N LYS A 125 1.15 -9.72 -15.81
CA LYS A 125 -0.03 -10.59 -15.89
C LYS A 125 -1.19 -9.96 -15.12
N ARG A 126 -2.23 -9.56 -15.87
CA ARG A 126 -3.54 -9.08 -15.47
C ARG A 126 -3.77 -8.98 -13.95
N ILE A 127 -3.30 -7.90 -13.34
CA ILE A 127 -3.66 -7.55 -11.98
C ILE A 127 -5.10 -7.05 -12.04
N SER A 128 -6.05 -7.81 -11.49
CA SER A 128 -7.42 -7.33 -11.33
C SER A 128 -7.45 -6.25 -10.27
N MET A 129 -7.40 -4.99 -10.68
CA MET A 129 -7.49 -3.85 -9.77
C MET A 129 -8.96 -3.52 -9.50
N HIS A 130 -9.42 -3.73 -8.29
CA HIS A 130 -10.68 -3.19 -7.82
C HIS A 130 -10.44 -1.82 -7.18
N SER A 131 -10.85 -0.76 -7.87
CA SER A 131 -10.85 0.59 -7.33
C SER A 131 -12.09 0.81 -6.47
N SER A 132 -11.92 1.00 -5.18
CA SER A 132 -12.99 1.50 -4.31
C SER A 132 -13.03 3.02 -4.42
N GLN A 133 -13.85 3.55 -5.33
CA GLN A 133 -14.14 4.98 -5.38
C GLN A 133 -15.09 5.32 -4.24
N GLN A 134 -14.61 5.95 -3.18
CA GLN A 134 -15.49 6.67 -2.27
C GLN A 134 -16.01 7.92 -2.99
N SER A 135 -17.32 7.98 -3.21
CA SER A 135 -18.01 9.13 -3.77
C SER A 135 -17.83 10.36 -2.87
N ALA A 136 -17.05 11.33 -3.36
CA ALA A 136 -16.96 12.64 -2.73
C ALA A 136 -18.23 13.46 -2.98
N PRO A 137 -18.63 14.38 -2.06
CA PRO A 137 -19.79 15.23 -2.25
C PRO A 137 -19.64 16.13 -3.48
N ARG A 138 -20.76 16.26 -4.22
CA ARG A 138 -20.85 17.11 -5.44
C ARG A 138 -20.52 18.55 -5.10
N GLY A 139 -19.44 19.09 -5.66
CA GLY A 139 -19.13 20.53 -5.52
C GLY A 139 -17.69 20.96 -5.77
N MET A 140 -16.74 20.10 -6.00
CA MET A 140 -15.35 20.51 -6.25
C MET A 140 -14.98 20.53 -7.73
N ARG A 141 -14.38 21.66 -8.16
CA ARG A 141 -13.94 21.94 -9.54
C ARG A 141 -12.84 20.99 -10.02
N SER A 142 -12.83 20.75 -11.31
CA SER A 142 -12.13 19.74 -12.11
C SER A 142 -10.61 19.95 -12.31
N SER A 143 -9.83 20.34 -11.32
CA SER A 143 -8.37 20.50 -11.48
C SER A 143 -7.50 19.85 -10.40
N GLN A 144 -8.07 19.12 -9.46
CA GLN A 144 -7.32 18.37 -8.44
C GLN A 144 -7.33 16.89 -8.79
N GLN A 145 -6.18 16.37 -9.22
CA GLN A 145 -5.94 14.92 -9.35
C GLN A 145 -6.12 14.29 -7.97
N ARG A 146 -7.19 13.49 -7.81
CA ARG A 146 -7.51 12.79 -6.57
C ARG A 146 -6.52 11.65 -6.35
N PRO A 147 -6.03 11.42 -5.11
CA PRO A 147 -5.29 10.21 -4.83
C PRO A 147 -6.21 9.00 -5.03
N LEU A 148 -5.75 8.05 -5.79
CA LEU A 148 -6.45 6.81 -6.08
C LEU A 148 -5.98 5.76 -5.07
N TRP A 149 -6.92 5.28 -4.25
CA TRP A 149 -6.70 4.14 -3.37
C TRP A 149 -6.98 2.86 -4.16
N TYR A 150 -5.97 2.03 -4.36
CA TYR A 150 -6.13 0.76 -5.06
C TYR A 150 -6.02 -0.40 -4.08
N THR A 151 -7.04 -1.23 -4.05
CA THR A 151 -6.98 -2.53 -3.37
C THR A 151 -6.87 -3.61 -4.43
N CYS A 152 -5.75 -4.31 -4.49
CA CYS A 152 -5.58 -5.46 -5.35
C CYS A 152 -6.01 -6.72 -4.60
N CYS A 153 -7.08 -7.39 -5.05
CA CYS A 153 -7.50 -8.67 -4.50
C CYS A 153 -6.77 -9.84 -5.15
N SER A 154 -6.26 -10.71 -4.28
CA SER A 154 -5.86 -12.11 -4.47
C SER A 154 -5.25 -12.51 -5.83
N CYS A 155 -3.95 -12.74 -5.82
CA CYS A 155 -3.34 -13.71 -6.72
C CYS A 155 -3.73 -15.13 -6.22
N SER A 156 -4.53 -15.84 -7.01
CA SER A 156 -4.71 -17.29 -6.89
C SER A 156 -3.49 -18.00 -7.42
#